data_7fd13fb95a67b7862d22beb0fe1e54c6
#
_entry.id   7fd13fb95a67b7862d22beb0fe1e54c6
#
_cell.length_a   1.000
_cell.length_b   1.000
_cell.length_c   1.000
_cell.angle_alpha   90.00
_cell.angle_beta   90.00
_cell.angle_gamma   90.00
#
_symmetry.space_group_name_H-M   'P 1'
#
loop_
_entity.id
_entity.type
_entity.pdbx_description
1 polymer ?
#
loop_
_entity_poly.entity_id
_entity_poly.type
_entity_poly.pdbx_seq_one_letter_code
_entity_poly.pdbx_strand_id
1 'polypeptide(L)'
;SWLNAYWKWLWAMQIPKKVVLFRWLLTHYGIPVKSWMRGHCQDLKCDSCGSPIESVYHVLWICPIARAVWKRMLRMLYPIYGKQVYTWGFVRWGRLAKEIQNYEKEYVDFLLLSDGRHVLEVSYTTTIRCLEEDKVWSTISSLVVWVLWKARCKCVFQKVKQNAVELVKEVWLMLVHTLRGQYDAITGEPEVVIRRQQQFREIWKNVEVFISFGERIKWRYAPPRWLFPPPVLEQPYMRAFDT
;
A
#
# COMPACT_ATOMS: atom_id res chain seq x y z
N SER A 1 6.46 6.87 23.18
CA SER A 1 5.50 7.53 22.28
C SER A 1 5.03 6.54 21.20
N TRP A 2 3.84 6.70 20.66
CA TRP A 2 3.32 5.86 19.58
C TRP A 2 4.21 5.87 18.33
N LEU A 3 4.88 6.98 18.04
CA LEU A 3 5.86 7.09 16.95
C LEU A 3 6.98 6.08 17.10
N ASN A 4 7.53 5.93 18.31
CA ASN A 4 8.58 4.93 18.54
C ASN A 4 8.08 3.51 18.31
N ALA A 5 6.83 3.20 18.70
CA ALA A 5 6.19 1.92 18.42
C ALA A 5 5.98 1.72 16.92
N TYR A 6 5.53 2.76 16.22
CA TYR A 6 5.35 2.75 14.77
C TYR A 6 6.69 2.49 14.04
N TRP A 7 7.77 3.18 14.43
CA TRP A 7 9.08 2.97 13.80
C TRP A 7 9.63 1.57 14.05
N LYS A 8 9.51 1.05 15.26
CA LYS A 8 9.90 -0.33 15.57
C LYS A 8 9.11 -1.32 14.70
N TRP A 9 7.81 -1.13 14.58
CA TRP A 9 6.96 -1.94 13.73
C TRP A 9 7.36 -1.85 12.25
N LEU A 10 7.57 -0.64 11.72
CA LEU A 10 7.96 -0.42 10.32
C LEU A 10 9.27 -1.14 9.98
N TRP A 11 10.28 -0.99 10.84
CA TRP A 11 11.58 -1.64 10.63
C TRP A 11 11.55 -3.16 10.84
N ALA A 12 10.59 -3.67 11.60
CA ALA A 12 10.36 -5.09 11.80
C ALA A 12 9.57 -5.76 10.66
N MET A 13 9.00 -4.98 9.71
CA MET A 13 8.26 -5.54 8.58
C MET A 13 9.14 -6.49 7.75
N GLN A 14 8.61 -7.68 7.50
CA GLN A 14 9.27 -8.71 6.68
C GLN A 14 8.97 -8.51 5.18
N ILE A 15 9.28 -7.33 4.68
CA ILE A 15 9.19 -6.96 3.26
C ILE A 15 10.55 -6.47 2.76
N PRO A 16 10.77 -6.36 1.44
CA PRO A 16 12.06 -5.88 0.92
C PRO A 16 12.47 -4.54 1.54
N LYS A 17 13.71 -4.42 2.00
CA LYS A 17 14.22 -3.23 2.73
C LYS A 17 14.04 -1.92 1.96
N LYS A 18 14.16 -1.94 0.62
CA LYS A 18 13.86 -0.78 -0.23
C LYS A 18 12.41 -0.30 -0.12
N VAL A 19 11.46 -1.22 0.12
CA VAL A 19 10.05 -0.88 0.34
C VAL A 19 9.85 -0.29 1.73
N VAL A 20 10.54 -0.83 2.75
CA VAL A 20 10.54 -0.25 4.11
C VAL A 20 11.07 1.18 4.09
N LEU A 21 12.21 1.42 3.44
CA LEU A 21 12.79 2.77 3.27
C LEU A 21 11.83 3.72 2.54
N PHE A 22 11.18 3.23 1.48
CA PHE A 22 10.19 4.03 0.76
C PHE A 22 8.99 4.38 1.66
N ARG A 23 8.52 3.45 2.48
CA ARG A 23 7.48 3.70 3.49
C ARG A 23 7.90 4.79 4.48
N TRP A 24 9.13 4.72 4.96
CA TRP A 24 9.69 5.74 5.84
C TRP A 24 9.66 7.13 5.17
N LEU A 25 10.14 7.24 3.93
CA LEU A 25 10.06 8.48 3.15
C LEU A 25 8.62 8.95 2.95
N LEU A 26 7.68 8.04 2.68
CA LEU A 26 6.27 8.36 2.48
C LEU A 26 5.66 9.00 3.74
N THR A 27 5.92 8.42 4.91
CA THR A 27 5.41 8.96 6.19
C THR A 27 6.02 10.31 6.56
N HIS A 28 7.25 10.58 6.13
CA HIS A 28 7.95 11.85 6.36
C HIS A 28 7.75 12.88 5.24
N TYR A 29 6.86 12.62 4.27
CA TYR A 29 6.72 13.45 3.06
C TYR A 29 8.03 13.65 2.28
N GLY A 30 9.01 12.78 2.46
CA GLY A 30 10.32 12.85 1.80
C GLY A 30 10.35 12.36 0.35
N ILE A 31 9.18 12.13 -0.28
CA ILE A 31 9.11 11.63 -1.65
C ILE A 31 9.16 12.80 -2.63
N PRO A 32 10.15 12.84 -3.55
CA PRO A 32 10.38 13.98 -4.44
C PRO A 32 9.38 14.00 -5.61
N VAL A 33 8.17 14.48 -5.36
CA VAL A 33 7.16 14.78 -6.38
C VAL A 33 7.29 16.23 -6.87
N LYS A 34 6.75 16.53 -8.04
CA LYS A 34 6.87 17.85 -8.67
C LYS A 34 6.33 18.98 -7.78
N SER A 35 5.23 18.77 -7.05
CA SER A 35 4.71 19.77 -6.12
C SER A 35 5.66 20.15 -4.98
N TRP A 36 6.55 19.25 -4.60
CA TRP A 36 7.61 19.51 -3.61
C TRP A 36 8.75 20.34 -4.18
N MET A 37 8.98 20.22 -5.49
CA MET A 37 10.07 20.88 -6.20
C MET A 37 9.62 22.17 -6.90
N ARG A 38 8.57 22.85 -6.37
CA ARG A 38 7.96 24.05 -7.00
C ARG A 38 8.98 25.13 -7.37
N GLY A 39 10.04 25.30 -6.62
CA GLY A 39 11.10 26.27 -6.95
C GLY A 39 12.07 25.82 -8.08
N HIS A 40 12.06 24.54 -8.44
CA HIS A 40 13.00 23.95 -9.39
C HIS A 40 12.30 23.30 -10.59
N CYS A 41 10.98 23.11 -10.55
CA CYS A 41 10.21 22.47 -11.60
C CYS A 41 9.14 23.44 -12.13
N GLN A 42 9.25 23.84 -13.39
CA GLN A 42 8.29 24.74 -14.03
C GLN A 42 6.97 24.03 -14.35
N ASP A 43 7.02 22.76 -14.73
CA ASP A 43 5.84 21.95 -15.03
C ASP A 43 5.50 21.04 -13.85
N LEU A 44 4.39 21.36 -13.17
CA LEU A 44 3.89 20.59 -12.04
C LEU A 44 2.93 19.47 -12.44
N LYS A 45 2.62 19.30 -13.73
CA LYS A 45 1.67 18.30 -14.23
C LYS A 45 2.14 16.89 -13.99
N CYS A 46 1.18 16.00 -13.71
CA CYS A 46 1.44 14.58 -13.63
C CYS A 46 1.71 14.01 -15.03
N ASP A 47 2.91 13.46 -15.27
CA ASP A 47 3.29 12.87 -16.57
C ASP A 47 2.41 11.67 -16.95
N SER A 48 1.80 10.98 -15.96
CA SER A 48 0.96 9.82 -16.21
C SER A 48 -0.42 10.16 -16.74
N CYS A 49 -1.07 11.22 -16.21
CA CYS A 49 -2.48 11.52 -16.50
C CYS A 49 -2.74 12.99 -16.92
N GLY A 50 -1.74 13.87 -16.87
CA GLY A 50 -1.89 15.29 -17.22
C GLY A 50 -2.55 16.16 -16.15
N SER A 51 -2.88 15.63 -14.97
CA SER A 51 -3.41 16.41 -13.84
C SER A 51 -2.51 17.61 -13.53
N PRO A 52 -3.07 18.80 -13.23
CA PRO A 52 -2.29 20.06 -13.10
C PRO A 52 -1.21 20.01 -12.02
N ILE A 53 -1.41 19.21 -10.96
CA ILE A 53 -0.50 19.14 -9.82
C ILE A 53 -0.16 17.68 -9.51
N GLU A 54 1.12 17.34 -9.58
CA GLU A 54 1.65 16.05 -9.14
C GLU A 54 2.02 16.14 -7.65
N SER A 55 1.15 15.66 -6.76
CA SER A 55 1.42 15.48 -5.34
C SER A 55 1.65 14.01 -4.99
N VAL A 56 2.16 13.71 -3.80
CA VAL A 56 2.29 12.33 -3.29
C VAL A 56 0.92 11.64 -3.23
N TYR A 57 -0.07 12.35 -2.70
CA TYR A 57 -1.46 11.90 -2.66
C TYR A 57 -1.99 11.58 -4.07
N HIS A 58 -1.75 12.50 -5.03
CA HIS A 58 -2.16 12.26 -6.42
C HIS A 58 -1.52 10.98 -6.98
N VAL A 59 -0.22 10.90 -6.97
CA VAL A 59 0.53 9.79 -7.62
C VAL A 59 0.19 8.43 -7.03
N LEU A 60 0.01 8.34 -5.71
CA LEU A 60 -0.13 7.06 -5.02
C LEU A 60 -1.58 6.68 -4.72
N TRP A 61 -2.55 7.61 -4.85
CA TRP A 61 -3.93 7.35 -4.48
C TRP A 61 -4.95 7.76 -5.54
N ILE A 62 -5.01 9.04 -5.96
CA ILE A 62 -6.08 9.56 -6.80
C ILE A 62 -5.78 9.59 -8.30
N CYS A 63 -4.52 9.47 -8.72
CA CYS A 63 -4.19 9.35 -10.15
C CYS A 63 -5.01 8.22 -10.78
N PRO A 64 -5.59 8.39 -12.00
CA PRO A 64 -6.42 7.36 -12.65
C PRO A 64 -5.75 5.99 -12.71
N ILE A 65 -4.43 5.95 -12.95
CA ILE A 65 -3.65 4.70 -12.95
C ILE A 65 -3.59 4.11 -11.54
N ALA A 66 -3.30 4.93 -10.52
CA ALA A 66 -3.26 4.48 -9.14
C ALA A 66 -4.63 3.96 -8.68
N ARG A 67 -5.71 4.71 -8.96
CA ARG A 67 -7.09 4.28 -8.68
C ARG A 67 -7.40 2.93 -9.34
N ALA A 68 -7.02 2.74 -10.60
CA ALA A 68 -7.27 1.48 -11.31
C ALA A 68 -6.48 0.31 -10.71
N VAL A 69 -5.28 0.53 -10.19
CA VAL A 69 -4.51 -0.48 -9.44
C VAL A 69 -5.18 -0.77 -8.11
N TRP A 70 -5.48 0.26 -7.31
CA TRP A 70 -6.13 0.09 -6.01
C TRP A 70 -7.47 -0.61 -6.12
N LYS A 71 -8.32 -0.24 -7.09
CA LYS A 71 -9.59 -0.91 -7.34
C LYS A 71 -9.45 -2.43 -7.47
N ARG A 72 -8.39 -2.92 -8.14
CA ARG A 72 -8.12 -4.34 -8.27
C ARG A 72 -7.57 -4.97 -6.99
N MET A 73 -6.62 -4.30 -6.36
CA MET A 73 -5.99 -4.82 -5.14
C MET A 73 -6.98 -4.87 -3.96
N LEU A 74 -7.89 -3.89 -3.83
CA LEU A 74 -8.91 -3.87 -2.78
C LEU A 74 -9.93 -5.01 -2.92
N ARG A 75 -10.19 -5.53 -4.14
CA ARG A 75 -10.99 -6.74 -4.32
C ARG A 75 -10.39 -7.95 -3.63
N MET A 76 -9.09 -8.09 -3.66
CA MET A 76 -8.37 -9.17 -2.99
C MET A 76 -8.52 -9.09 -1.47
N LEU A 77 -8.70 -7.88 -0.93
CA LEU A 77 -8.83 -7.63 0.50
C LEU A 77 -10.27 -7.77 1.02
N TYR A 78 -11.26 -7.77 0.13
CA TYR A 78 -12.67 -7.87 0.49
C TYR A 78 -13.02 -9.14 1.31
N PRO A 79 -12.53 -10.34 0.98
CA PRO A 79 -12.78 -11.53 1.80
C PRO A 79 -12.20 -11.46 3.22
N ILE A 80 -11.24 -10.57 3.46
CA ILE A 80 -10.53 -10.43 4.75
C ILE A 80 -11.18 -9.34 5.61
N TYR A 81 -11.44 -8.18 5.01
CA TYR A 81 -11.87 -6.98 5.74
C TYR A 81 -13.34 -6.59 5.46
N GLY A 82 -14.04 -7.30 4.58
CA GLY A 82 -15.41 -6.98 4.21
C GLY A 82 -15.54 -5.61 3.53
N LYS A 83 -16.64 -4.90 3.82
CA LYS A 83 -16.92 -3.54 3.29
C LYS A 83 -16.15 -2.47 4.06
N GLN A 84 -14.83 -2.56 4.06
CA GLN A 84 -13.97 -1.56 4.67
C GLN A 84 -13.88 -0.32 3.77
N VAL A 85 -14.04 0.86 4.35
CA VAL A 85 -13.68 2.13 3.68
C VAL A 85 -12.18 2.33 3.83
N TYR A 86 -11.49 2.45 2.70
CA TYR A 86 -10.06 2.69 2.67
C TYR A 86 -9.80 4.17 2.41
N THR A 87 -8.88 4.76 3.17
CA THR A 87 -8.53 6.18 3.09
C THR A 87 -7.06 6.36 2.76
N TRP A 88 -6.70 7.57 2.34
CA TRP A 88 -5.30 7.94 2.14
C TRP A 88 -4.46 7.75 3.40
N GLY A 89 -5.00 8.04 4.59
CA GLY A 89 -4.32 7.81 5.85
C GLY A 89 -3.89 6.35 6.02
N PHE A 90 -4.78 5.39 5.72
CA PHE A 90 -4.42 3.97 5.75
C PHE A 90 -3.30 3.61 4.77
N VAL A 91 -3.33 4.21 3.58
CA VAL A 91 -2.28 4.00 2.56
C VAL A 91 -0.97 4.60 3.01
N ARG A 92 -0.98 5.84 3.48
CA ARG A 92 0.22 6.58 3.91
C ARG A 92 0.91 5.89 5.09
N TRP A 93 0.16 5.56 6.13
CA TRP A 93 0.70 4.93 7.33
C TRP A 93 0.88 3.40 7.19
N GLY A 94 0.24 2.77 6.21
CA GLY A 94 0.27 1.33 6.00
C GLY A 94 -0.46 0.53 7.07
N ARG A 95 -1.45 1.15 7.75
CA ARG A 95 -2.19 0.58 8.87
C ARG A 95 -3.68 0.91 8.76
N LEU A 96 -4.54 0.02 9.28
CA LEU A 96 -6.01 0.16 9.29
C LEU A 96 -6.53 0.65 10.65
N ALA A 97 -5.88 1.59 11.29
CA ALA A 97 -6.32 2.13 12.58
C ALA A 97 -7.33 3.27 12.37
N LYS A 98 -8.48 3.22 13.07
CA LYS A 98 -9.53 4.25 12.96
C LYS A 98 -9.03 5.65 13.34
N GLU A 99 -8.12 5.73 14.27
CA GLU A 99 -7.49 6.97 14.71
C GLU A 99 -6.70 7.64 13.58
N ILE A 100 -6.06 6.85 12.72
CA ILE A 100 -5.34 7.36 11.54
C ILE A 100 -6.31 7.95 10.52
N GLN A 101 -7.50 7.37 10.35
CA GLN A 101 -8.50 7.89 9.43
C GLN A 101 -8.95 9.29 9.80
N ASN A 102 -9.26 9.53 11.07
CA ASN A 102 -9.67 10.85 11.56
C ASN A 102 -8.55 11.89 11.44
N TYR A 103 -7.33 11.49 11.75
CA TYR A 103 -6.15 12.33 11.67
C TYR A 103 -5.87 12.85 10.25
N GLU A 104 -5.95 11.98 9.26
CA GLU A 104 -5.66 12.37 7.86
C GLU A 104 -6.76 13.27 7.27
N LYS A 105 -8.00 13.16 7.74
CA LYS A 105 -9.07 14.05 7.31
C LYS A 105 -8.78 15.50 7.71
N GLU A 106 -8.41 15.73 8.97
CA GLU A 106 -8.03 17.06 9.46
C GLU A 106 -6.79 17.60 8.73
N TYR A 107 -5.82 16.73 8.45
CA TYR A 107 -4.59 17.11 7.77
C TYR A 107 -4.79 17.45 6.28
N VAL A 108 -5.65 16.72 5.57
CA VAL A 108 -5.98 17.02 4.17
C VAL A 108 -6.72 18.34 4.07
N ASP A 109 -7.67 18.58 4.96
CA ASP A 109 -8.39 19.87 5.01
C ASP A 109 -7.44 21.02 5.32
N PHE A 110 -6.47 20.84 6.19
CA PHE A 110 -5.45 21.83 6.51
C PHE A 110 -4.50 22.12 5.34
N LEU A 111 -4.06 21.10 4.58
CA LEU A 111 -3.21 21.29 3.38
C LEU A 111 -3.94 21.98 2.24
N LEU A 112 -5.26 21.84 2.13
CA LEU A 112 -6.08 22.49 1.12
C LEU A 112 -6.36 23.96 1.47
N LEU A 113 -6.34 24.33 2.75
CA LEU A 113 -6.67 25.66 3.25
C LEU A 113 -5.45 26.56 3.49
N SER A 114 -4.24 26.02 3.57
CA SER A 114 -3.04 26.81 3.86
C SER A 114 -2.14 27.01 2.65
N ASP A 115 -1.61 28.21 2.45
CA ASP A 115 -0.68 28.64 1.39
C ASP A 115 0.70 27.91 1.40
N GLY A 116 0.70 26.62 1.68
CA GLY A 116 1.92 25.79 1.59
C GLY A 116 2.91 25.98 2.74
N ARG A 117 2.53 26.59 3.85
CA ARG A 117 3.34 26.61 5.07
C ARG A 117 2.94 25.46 5.98
N HIS A 118 3.92 24.59 6.27
CA HIS A 118 3.76 23.48 7.20
C HIS A 118 3.88 23.98 8.65
N VAL A 119 2.80 23.92 9.40
CA VAL A 119 2.86 23.98 10.86
C VAL A 119 2.37 22.62 11.36
N LEU A 120 3.31 21.83 11.80
CA LEU A 120 3.06 20.53 12.44
C LEU A 120 3.07 20.72 13.95
N GLU A 121 1.98 21.17 14.52
CA GLU A 121 1.68 20.89 15.92
C GLU A 121 0.49 19.96 16.00
N VAL A 122 0.79 18.68 16.17
CA VAL A 122 -0.23 17.66 16.38
C VAL A 122 -0.07 17.07 17.75
N SER A 123 -1.08 17.24 18.57
CA SER A 123 -1.19 16.61 19.88
C SER A 123 -1.45 15.12 19.71
N TYR A 124 -0.43 14.28 19.91
CA TYR A 124 -0.50 12.83 19.78
C TYR A 124 -0.89 12.17 21.10
N THR A 125 -2.16 11.93 21.33
CA THR A 125 -2.64 11.26 22.55
C THR A 125 -3.24 9.88 22.32
N THR A 126 -3.17 9.31 21.11
CA THR A 126 -3.85 8.05 20.82
C THR A 126 -2.89 6.86 20.76
N THR A 127 -3.11 5.88 21.62
CA THR A 127 -2.35 4.62 21.61
C THR A 127 -2.89 3.73 20.50
N ILE A 128 -2.14 3.60 19.41
CA ILE A 128 -2.50 2.70 18.31
C ILE A 128 -2.23 1.26 18.77
N ARG A 129 -3.29 0.48 18.99
CA ARG A 129 -3.18 -0.97 19.17
C ARG A 129 -2.74 -1.60 17.86
N CYS A 130 -1.57 -2.24 17.87
CA CYS A 130 -1.11 -3.07 16.75
C CYS A 130 -1.91 -4.36 16.73
N LEU A 131 -2.90 -4.46 15.88
CA LEU A 131 -3.61 -5.72 15.63
C LEU A 131 -2.78 -6.57 14.66
N GLU A 132 -2.68 -7.88 14.91
CA GLU A 132 -2.02 -8.83 13.98
C GLU A 132 -2.70 -8.84 12.60
N GLU A 133 -3.97 -8.48 12.54
CA GLU A 133 -4.78 -8.32 11.33
C GLU A 133 -4.22 -7.30 10.33
N ASP A 134 -3.39 -6.35 10.79
CA ASP A 134 -2.77 -5.35 9.92
C ASP A 134 -1.65 -5.91 9.01
N LYS A 135 -1.17 -7.14 9.23
CA LYS A 135 -0.06 -7.70 8.44
C LYS A 135 -0.37 -7.81 6.96
N VAL A 136 -1.59 -8.22 6.62
CA VAL A 136 -2.02 -8.37 5.23
C VAL A 136 -2.09 -7.00 4.56
N TRP A 137 -2.80 -6.05 5.18
CA TRP A 137 -2.90 -4.69 4.67
C TRP A 137 -1.53 -4.02 4.54
N SER A 138 -0.73 -4.04 5.61
CA SER A 138 0.56 -3.37 5.63
C SER A 138 1.52 -3.89 4.57
N THR A 139 1.55 -5.21 4.36
CA THR A 139 2.36 -5.82 3.31
C THR A 139 1.86 -5.42 1.93
N ILE A 140 0.57 -5.64 1.64
CA ILE A 140 0.00 -5.38 0.31
C ILE A 140 0.07 -3.89 -0.02
N SER A 141 -0.38 -3.01 0.88
CA SER A 141 -0.36 -1.57 0.64
C SER A 141 1.06 -1.04 0.42
N SER A 142 2.06 -1.60 1.11
CA SER A 142 3.47 -1.22 0.93
C SER A 142 3.99 -1.59 -0.46
N LEU A 143 3.65 -2.77 -0.94
CA LEU A 143 4.04 -3.22 -2.28
C LEU A 143 3.33 -2.40 -3.37
N VAL A 144 2.05 -2.07 -3.18
CA VAL A 144 1.29 -1.24 -4.12
C VAL A 144 1.91 0.14 -4.26
N VAL A 145 2.13 0.86 -3.16
CA VAL A 145 2.71 2.23 -3.23
C VAL A 145 4.12 2.22 -3.81
N TRP A 146 4.90 1.18 -3.53
CA TRP A 146 6.23 1.01 -4.13
C TRP A 146 6.17 0.81 -5.65
N VAL A 147 5.27 -0.04 -6.14
CA VAL A 147 5.10 -0.29 -7.58
C VAL A 147 4.59 0.96 -8.29
N LEU A 148 3.62 1.67 -7.71
CA LEU A 148 3.12 2.94 -8.24
C LEU A 148 4.22 4.00 -8.32
N TRP A 149 5.05 4.10 -7.28
CA TRP A 149 6.21 5.00 -7.30
C TRP A 149 7.21 4.67 -8.39
N LYS A 150 7.56 3.38 -8.56
CA LYS A 150 8.43 2.95 -9.67
C LYS A 150 7.84 3.28 -11.04
N ALA A 151 6.54 3.06 -11.21
CA ALA A 151 5.85 3.39 -12.45
C ALA A 151 5.91 4.89 -12.75
N ARG A 152 5.72 5.74 -11.73
CA ARG A 152 5.91 7.19 -11.84
C ARG A 152 7.35 7.53 -12.24
N CYS A 153 8.34 6.94 -11.59
CA CYS A 153 9.74 7.18 -11.94
C CYS A 153 10.05 6.78 -13.39
N LYS A 154 9.57 5.62 -13.85
CA LYS A 154 9.71 5.22 -15.27
C LYS A 154 9.04 6.22 -16.22
N CYS A 155 7.84 6.70 -15.86
CA CYS A 155 7.13 7.68 -16.67
C CYS A 155 7.90 9.01 -16.77
N VAL A 156 8.42 9.51 -15.64
CA VAL A 156 9.13 10.80 -15.60
C VAL A 156 10.50 10.73 -16.29
N PHE A 157 11.30 9.72 -15.95
CA PHE A 157 12.71 9.65 -16.37
C PHE A 157 12.93 8.89 -17.68
N GLN A 158 12.11 7.88 -17.95
CA GLN A 158 12.25 7.02 -19.13
C GLN A 158 11.15 7.25 -20.17
N LYS A 159 10.15 8.09 -19.87
CA LYS A 159 8.97 8.36 -20.70
C LYS A 159 8.14 7.10 -21.00
N VAL A 160 8.25 6.06 -20.17
CA VAL A 160 7.52 4.79 -20.30
C VAL A 160 6.27 4.85 -19.44
N LYS A 161 5.08 4.80 -20.07
CA LYS A 161 3.80 4.68 -19.38
C LYS A 161 3.43 3.21 -19.25
N GLN A 162 3.14 2.79 -18.02
CA GLN A 162 2.66 1.43 -17.73
C GLN A 162 1.14 1.49 -17.49
N ASN A 163 0.42 0.44 -17.93
CA ASN A 163 -0.99 0.33 -17.65
C ASN A 163 -1.26 -0.36 -16.29
N ALA A 164 -2.48 -0.19 -15.77
CA ALA A 164 -2.83 -0.72 -14.45
C ALA A 164 -2.75 -2.26 -14.37
N VAL A 165 -2.99 -2.97 -15.47
CA VAL A 165 -2.92 -4.45 -15.50
C VAL A 165 -1.49 -4.92 -15.29
N GLU A 166 -0.52 -4.29 -15.96
CA GLU A 166 0.89 -4.59 -15.79
C GLU A 166 1.36 -4.31 -14.35
N LEU A 167 0.94 -3.18 -13.78
CA LEU A 167 1.28 -2.82 -12.41
C LEU A 167 0.69 -3.81 -11.39
N VAL A 168 -0.55 -4.25 -11.59
CA VAL A 168 -1.17 -5.26 -10.72
C VAL A 168 -0.42 -6.60 -10.81
N LYS A 169 0.00 -7.02 -12.01
CA LYS A 169 0.84 -8.22 -12.18
C LYS A 169 2.18 -8.07 -11.44
N GLU A 170 2.79 -6.88 -11.51
CA GLU A 170 4.04 -6.59 -10.80
C GLU A 170 3.83 -6.63 -9.27
N VAL A 171 2.75 -6.05 -8.74
CA VAL A 171 2.40 -6.14 -7.31
C VAL A 171 2.21 -7.59 -6.89
N TRP A 172 1.44 -8.36 -7.67
CA TRP A 172 1.20 -9.77 -7.40
C TRP A 172 2.48 -10.57 -7.31
N LEU A 173 3.36 -10.44 -8.31
CA LEU A 173 4.63 -11.15 -8.34
C LEU A 173 5.52 -10.79 -7.14
N MET A 174 5.60 -9.49 -6.80
CA MET A 174 6.32 -9.05 -5.61
C MET A 174 5.71 -9.61 -4.32
N LEU A 175 4.38 -9.68 -4.23
CA LEU A 175 3.68 -10.26 -3.08
C LEU A 175 4.03 -11.74 -2.91
N VAL A 176 3.93 -12.54 -3.98
CA VAL A 176 4.27 -13.96 -3.94
C VAL A 176 5.72 -14.17 -3.51
N HIS A 177 6.67 -13.42 -4.09
CA HIS A 177 8.08 -13.53 -3.70
C HIS A 177 8.33 -13.11 -2.25
N THR A 178 7.67 -12.04 -1.80
CA THR A 178 7.78 -11.57 -0.40
C THR A 178 7.26 -12.62 0.57
N LEU A 179 6.08 -13.17 0.31
CA LEU A 179 5.45 -14.16 1.18
C LEU A 179 6.19 -15.50 1.16
N ARG A 180 6.71 -15.90 0.00
CA ARG A 180 7.58 -17.07 -0.09
C ARG A 180 8.83 -16.89 0.76
N GLY A 181 9.51 -15.74 0.65
CA GLY A 181 10.67 -15.42 1.49
C GLY A 181 10.34 -15.42 2.98
N GLN A 182 9.17 -14.90 3.39
CA GLN A 182 8.72 -14.97 4.78
C GLN A 182 8.50 -16.40 5.25
N TYR A 183 7.88 -17.24 4.42
CA TYR A 183 7.62 -18.65 4.73
C TYR A 183 8.92 -19.46 4.81
N ASP A 184 9.82 -19.31 3.86
CA ASP A 184 11.11 -20.00 3.80
C ASP A 184 12.05 -19.58 4.96
N ALA A 185 11.86 -18.38 5.51
CA ALA A 185 12.60 -17.87 6.67
C ALA A 185 12.10 -18.43 8.02
N ILE A 186 11.01 -19.21 8.04
CA ILE A 186 10.52 -19.85 9.26
C ILE A 186 11.45 -21.01 9.61
N THR A 187 12.28 -20.82 10.62
CA THR A 187 13.26 -21.78 11.10
C THR A 187 13.17 -21.97 12.61
N GLY A 188 13.79 -23.01 13.15
CA GLY A 188 13.85 -23.30 14.58
C GLY A 188 13.52 -24.77 14.89
N GLU A 189 13.12 -25.05 16.12
CA GLU A 189 12.67 -26.37 16.54
C GLU A 189 11.44 -26.83 15.75
N PRO A 190 11.33 -28.14 15.40
CA PRO A 190 10.29 -28.67 14.51
C PRO A 190 8.87 -28.24 14.89
N GLU A 191 8.51 -28.30 16.17
CA GLU A 191 7.18 -27.90 16.66
C GLU A 191 6.91 -26.42 16.47
N VAL A 192 7.92 -25.58 16.68
CA VAL A 192 7.83 -24.12 16.48
C VAL A 192 7.67 -23.80 15.01
N VAL A 193 8.39 -24.48 14.14
CA VAL A 193 8.30 -24.34 12.68
C VAL A 193 6.89 -24.69 12.21
N ILE A 194 6.37 -25.86 12.60
CA ILE A 194 5.02 -26.34 12.23
C ILE A 194 3.96 -25.31 12.67
N ARG A 195 4.00 -24.85 13.91
CA ARG A 195 3.05 -23.86 14.45
C ARG A 195 3.11 -22.53 13.68
N ARG A 196 4.31 -22.01 13.40
CA ARG A 196 4.50 -20.74 12.65
C ARG A 196 4.05 -20.87 11.21
N GLN A 197 4.29 -22.01 10.56
CA GLN A 197 3.81 -22.29 9.21
C GLN A 197 2.29 -22.37 9.15
N GLN A 198 1.65 -23.00 10.15
CA GLN A 198 0.18 -23.01 10.26
C GLN A 198 -0.38 -21.60 10.45
N GLN A 199 0.20 -20.80 11.36
CA GLN A 199 -0.19 -19.42 11.56
C GLN A 199 -0.03 -18.58 10.29
N PHE A 200 1.06 -18.75 9.56
CA PHE A 200 1.27 -18.09 8.27
C PHE A 200 0.16 -18.44 7.27
N ARG A 201 -0.19 -19.71 7.13
CA ARG A 201 -1.26 -20.17 6.23
C ARG A 201 -2.60 -19.54 6.61
N GLU A 202 -2.94 -19.52 7.90
CA GLU A 202 -4.20 -18.91 8.38
C GLU A 202 -4.29 -17.42 8.04
N ILE A 203 -3.20 -16.66 8.21
CA ILE A 203 -3.17 -15.23 7.87
C ILE A 203 -3.39 -15.00 6.38
N TRP A 204 -2.78 -15.80 5.52
CA TRP A 204 -2.70 -15.54 4.08
C TRP A 204 -3.66 -16.38 3.22
N LYS A 205 -4.43 -17.31 3.79
CA LYS A 205 -5.32 -18.22 3.04
C LYS A 205 -6.30 -17.50 2.11
N ASN A 206 -6.85 -16.37 2.56
CA ASN A 206 -7.86 -15.63 1.80
C ASN A 206 -7.28 -14.75 0.68
N VAL A 207 -5.96 -14.59 0.63
CA VAL A 207 -5.28 -13.83 -0.44
C VAL A 207 -5.03 -14.70 -1.68
N GLU A 208 -5.15 -16.00 -1.54
CA GLU A 208 -5.00 -17.01 -2.61
C GLU A 208 -3.64 -17.00 -3.33
N VAL A 209 -2.58 -16.49 -2.70
CA VAL A 209 -1.22 -16.48 -3.28
C VAL A 209 -0.57 -17.87 -3.33
N PHE A 210 -1.16 -18.83 -2.63
CA PHE A 210 -0.76 -20.23 -2.65
C PHE A 210 -1.95 -21.18 -2.53
N ILE A 211 -1.72 -22.45 -2.84
CA ILE A 211 -2.63 -23.57 -2.59
C ILE A 211 -1.95 -24.49 -1.58
N SER A 212 -2.66 -24.86 -0.52
CA SER A 212 -2.18 -25.81 0.46
C SER A 212 -2.52 -27.24 0.03
N PHE A 213 -1.52 -28.16 0.11
CA PHE A 213 -1.67 -29.59 -0.08
C PHE A 213 -1.09 -30.28 1.15
N GLY A 214 -1.92 -30.51 2.16
CA GLY A 214 -1.44 -30.98 3.47
C GLY A 214 -0.43 -29.99 4.05
N GLU A 215 0.78 -30.45 4.32
CA GLU A 215 1.88 -29.61 4.84
C GLU A 215 2.60 -28.81 3.76
N ARG A 216 2.42 -29.14 2.49
CA ARG A 216 3.08 -28.46 1.37
C ARG A 216 2.24 -27.31 0.87
N ILE A 217 2.91 -26.28 0.34
CA ILE A 217 2.28 -25.15 -0.34
C ILE A 217 2.82 -25.02 -1.76
N LYS A 218 1.93 -24.68 -2.69
CA LYS A 218 2.27 -24.36 -4.08
C LYS A 218 1.99 -22.89 -4.32
N TRP A 219 3.02 -22.12 -4.64
CA TRP A 219 2.92 -20.69 -4.91
C TRP A 219 2.28 -20.40 -6.26
N ARG A 220 1.41 -19.40 -6.32
CA ARG A 220 0.73 -18.93 -7.53
C ARG A 220 1.43 -17.69 -8.06
N TYR A 221 2.37 -17.85 -8.96
CA TYR A 221 3.08 -16.71 -9.57
C TYR A 221 2.20 -15.94 -10.58
N ALA A 222 1.26 -16.60 -11.23
CA ALA A 222 0.27 -15.95 -12.07
C ALA A 222 -0.90 -15.45 -11.22
N PRO A 223 -1.28 -14.16 -11.34
CA PRO A 223 -2.43 -13.64 -10.61
C PRO A 223 -3.72 -14.31 -11.09
N PRO A 224 -4.71 -14.51 -10.19
CA PRO A 224 -5.97 -15.14 -10.56
C PRO A 224 -6.78 -14.27 -11.52
N ARG A 225 -7.56 -14.90 -12.40
CA ARG A 225 -8.35 -14.19 -13.43
C ARG A 225 -9.35 -13.19 -12.84
N TRP A 226 -9.93 -13.48 -11.67
CA TRP A 226 -10.88 -12.59 -11.01
C TRP A 226 -10.27 -11.24 -10.59
N LEU A 227 -8.94 -11.15 -10.50
CA LEU A 227 -8.25 -9.89 -10.24
C LEU A 227 -8.33 -8.92 -11.43
N PHE A 228 -8.65 -9.44 -12.62
CA PHE A 228 -8.81 -8.70 -13.88
C PHE A 228 -10.21 -8.88 -14.45
N PRO A 229 -11.27 -8.45 -13.75
CA PRO A 229 -12.62 -8.58 -14.28
C PRO A 229 -12.76 -7.77 -15.57
N PRO A 230 -13.70 -8.16 -16.45
CA PRO A 230 -14.08 -7.35 -17.59
C PRO A 230 -14.45 -5.92 -17.15
N PRO A 231 -14.31 -4.91 -18.00
CA PRO A 231 -14.43 -3.49 -17.66
C PRO A 231 -15.79 -3.04 -17.14
N VAL A 232 -16.80 -3.89 -17.18
CA VAL A 232 -18.19 -3.57 -16.81
C VAL A 232 -18.51 -4.26 -15.49
N LEU A 233 -18.61 -3.50 -14.44
CA LEU A 233 -19.49 -3.58 -13.26
C LEU A 233 -18.88 -2.75 -12.12
N GLU A 234 -19.42 -1.57 -11.90
CA GLU A 234 -19.20 -0.79 -10.68
C GLU A 234 -19.70 -1.63 -9.49
N GLN A 235 -18.77 -2.01 -8.62
CA GLN A 235 -19.13 -2.76 -7.43
C GLN A 235 -19.23 -1.82 -6.23
N PRO A 236 -20.16 -2.07 -5.29
CA PRO A 236 -20.55 -1.10 -4.25
C PRO A 236 -19.43 -0.68 -3.28
N TYR A 237 -18.31 -1.42 -3.19
CA TYR A 237 -17.16 -1.06 -2.35
C TYR A 237 -16.21 -0.02 -3.00
N MET A 238 -16.56 0.48 -4.18
CA MET A 238 -15.77 1.46 -4.94
C MET A 238 -16.07 2.91 -4.55
N ARG A 239 -17.07 3.18 -3.72
CA ARG A 239 -17.46 4.53 -3.28
C ARG A 239 -16.37 5.27 -2.49
N ALA A 240 -15.37 4.57 -1.96
CA ALA A 240 -14.24 5.19 -1.26
C ALA A 240 -13.36 6.12 -2.11
N PHE A 241 -13.60 6.16 -3.44
CA PHE A 241 -12.86 7.02 -4.37
C PHE A 241 -13.67 8.22 -4.88
N ASP A 242 -14.94 8.35 -4.48
CA ASP A 242 -15.85 9.38 -5.01
C ASP A 242 -16.11 10.52 -4.01
N THR A 243 -15.39 10.54 -2.87
CA THR A 243 -15.46 11.61 -1.85
C THR A 243 -14.13 12.32 -1.68
#